data_0cfc0feae44bcc4d8f7e9561e056396a
#
_entry.id   0cfc0feae44bcc4d8f7e9561e056396a
#
_cell.length_a   1.000
_cell.length_b   1.000
_cell.length_c   1.000
_cell.angle_alpha   90.00
_cell.angle_beta   90.00
_cell.angle_gamma   90.00
#
_symmetry.space_group_name_H-M   'P 1'
#
loop_
_entity.id
_entity.type
_entity.pdbx_description
1 polymer ?
#
loop_
_entity_poly.entity_id
_entity_poly.type
_entity_poly.pdbx_seq_one_letter_code
_entity_poly.pdbx_strand_id
1 'polypeptide(L)'
;FNICVDIHGQFYDLLKIFSENGYPSETNPYLFNGDFVDRGSFSVECVITLLCFKLLYPKHFYLARGNHESRNINKVYGFEQEVIVKYDASVYEAFLRLFYSLSLAHCINKEILVIHGGLFSRDGVTLDEIRNIQRFKEVPETGLMCELLWSDPSYIPGRRPSNRGVAITFGPDVVRDFLKTNNLKKIIRSHECKYEGYEEMGDVITVFSAPNYCDNMGNKGAIVKLTGNKIAFKQFTSAWHPPVESFALLNN
;
A
#
# COMPACT_ATOMS: atom_id res chain seq x y z
N PHE A 1 -11.20 11.40 -7.30
CA PHE A 1 -10.74 10.09 -6.82
C PHE A 1 -9.53 10.28 -5.92
N ASN A 2 -9.53 9.67 -4.72
CA ASN A 2 -8.43 9.78 -3.76
C ASN A 2 -7.67 8.45 -3.70
N ILE A 3 -6.34 8.49 -3.78
CA ILE A 3 -5.48 7.31 -3.61
C ILE A 3 -4.66 7.54 -2.35
N CYS A 4 -4.89 6.72 -1.35
CA CYS A 4 -4.14 6.64 -0.10
C CYS A 4 -3.32 5.33 -0.12
N VAL A 5 -2.25 5.34 0.61
CA VAL A 5 -1.32 4.22 0.62
C VAL A 5 -1.02 3.83 2.07
N ASP A 6 0.14 3.32 2.37
CA ASP A 6 0.59 2.84 3.67
C ASP A 6 0.02 3.67 4.85
N ILE A 7 -0.71 3.02 5.75
CA ILE A 7 -1.31 3.63 6.95
C ILE A 7 -0.65 3.07 8.22
N HIS A 8 -0.23 1.81 8.18
CA HIS A 8 0.54 1.15 9.24
C HIS A 8 -0.03 1.35 10.65
N GLY A 9 -1.33 1.10 10.82
CA GLY A 9 -1.96 1.19 12.13
C GLY A 9 -2.04 2.60 12.72
N GLN A 10 -1.78 3.65 11.93
CA GLN A 10 -1.89 5.05 12.34
C GLN A 10 -3.34 5.54 12.19
N PHE A 11 -4.24 5.03 13.02
CA PHE A 11 -5.69 5.24 12.92
C PHE A 11 -6.10 6.72 12.98
N TYR A 12 -5.45 7.53 13.82
CA TYR A 12 -5.77 8.95 13.96
C TYR A 12 -5.39 9.74 12.70
N ASP A 13 -4.34 9.32 12.01
CA ASP A 13 -3.97 9.87 10.71
C ASP A 13 -4.95 9.44 9.61
N LEU A 14 -5.48 8.21 9.66
CA LEU A 14 -6.57 7.78 8.78
C LEU A 14 -7.83 8.66 8.97
N LEU A 15 -8.21 8.95 10.21
CA LEU A 15 -9.32 9.85 10.51
C LEU A 15 -9.05 11.28 10.00
N LYS A 16 -7.81 11.76 10.13
CA LYS A 16 -7.39 13.05 9.60
C LYS A 16 -7.48 13.10 8.07
N ILE A 17 -7.07 12.05 7.37
CA ILE A 17 -7.26 11.93 5.92
C ILE A 17 -8.72 12.16 5.55
N PHE A 18 -9.66 11.47 6.20
CA PHE A 18 -11.08 11.63 5.91
C PHE A 18 -11.61 13.02 6.28
N SER A 19 -11.22 13.56 7.43
CA SER A 19 -11.69 14.89 7.87
C SER A 19 -11.22 16.01 6.93
N GLU A 20 -10.02 15.91 6.39
CA GLU A 20 -9.43 16.93 5.51
C GLU A 20 -9.82 16.77 4.03
N ASN A 21 -10.20 15.56 3.59
CA ASN A 21 -10.46 15.25 2.18
C ASN A 21 -11.92 14.87 1.92
N GLY A 22 -12.76 14.88 2.95
CA GLY A 22 -14.13 14.41 2.90
C GLY A 22 -14.22 12.89 3.09
N TYR A 23 -15.27 12.45 3.77
CA TYR A 23 -15.53 11.02 3.98
C TYR A 23 -15.80 10.31 2.66
N PRO A 24 -15.50 9.00 2.59
CA PRO A 24 -15.84 8.17 1.43
C PRO A 24 -17.34 8.22 1.12
N SER A 25 -17.68 8.33 -0.16
CA SER A 25 -19.05 8.33 -0.67
C SER A 25 -19.03 7.94 -2.16
N GLU A 26 -20.21 7.84 -2.76
CA GLU A 26 -20.33 7.61 -4.21
C GLU A 26 -19.71 8.74 -5.05
N THR A 27 -19.71 9.97 -4.55
CA THR A 27 -19.13 11.13 -5.22
C THR A 27 -17.70 11.45 -4.78
N ASN A 28 -17.22 10.80 -3.72
CA ASN A 28 -15.87 10.96 -3.20
C ASN A 28 -15.19 9.58 -3.02
N PRO A 29 -14.85 8.89 -4.10
CA PRO A 29 -14.29 7.55 -4.05
C PRO A 29 -12.84 7.53 -3.57
N TYR A 30 -12.46 6.41 -2.93
CA TYR A 30 -11.12 6.15 -2.39
C TYR A 30 -10.56 4.82 -2.84
N LEU A 31 -9.25 4.78 -3.00
CA LEU A 31 -8.43 3.57 -3.09
C LEU A 31 -7.37 3.61 -1.98
N PHE A 32 -7.27 2.56 -1.19
CA PHE A 32 -6.18 2.32 -0.26
C PHE A 32 -5.29 1.18 -0.77
N ASN A 33 -4.01 1.45 -0.95
CA ASN A 33 -3.07 0.61 -1.71
C ASN A 33 -2.20 -0.31 -0.82
N GLY A 34 -2.81 -0.91 0.20
CA GLY A 34 -2.12 -1.85 1.09
C GLY A 34 -1.40 -1.21 2.27
N ASP A 35 -0.74 -2.06 3.04
CA ASP A 35 -0.02 -1.74 4.27
C ASP A 35 -0.88 -0.95 5.28
N PHE A 36 -2.04 -1.52 5.61
CA PHE A 36 -2.95 -0.95 6.61
C PHE A 36 -2.50 -1.24 8.03
N VAL A 37 -1.73 -2.30 8.21
CA VAL A 37 -1.38 -2.94 9.48
C VAL A 37 0.10 -2.89 9.78
N ASP A 38 0.46 -3.32 10.98
CA ASP A 38 1.82 -3.36 11.51
C ASP A 38 2.41 -2.00 11.88
N ARG A 39 3.43 -1.98 12.71
CA ARG A 39 4.17 -0.80 13.18
C ARG A 39 3.39 0.04 14.20
N GLY A 40 2.32 0.68 13.78
CA GLY A 40 1.41 1.41 14.66
C GLY A 40 0.50 0.48 15.46
N SER A 41 -0.09 0.98 16.54
CA SER A 41 -0.81 0.18 17.55
C SER A 41 -2.33 0.16 17.38
N PHE A 42 -2.83 0.71 16.26
CA PHE A 42 -4.27 0.80 15.96
C PHE A 42 -4.61 0.18 14.60
N SER A 43 -3.93 -0.91 14.24
CA SER A 43 -4.12 -1.60 12.96
C SER A 43 -5.50 -2.21 12.83
N VAL A 44 -6.04 -2.76 13.93
CA VAL A 44 -7.38 -3.33 13.96
C VAL A 44 -8.41 -2.26 13.64
N GLU A 45 -8.31 -1.09 14.25
CA GLU A 45 -9.19 0.06 14.03
C GLU A 45 -9.09 0.54 12.56
N CYS A 46 -7.88 0.59 12.00
CA CYS A 46 -7.68 0.91 10.59
C CYS A 46 -8.42 -0.07 9.68
N VAL A 47 -8.15 -1.37 9.80
CA VAL A 47 -8.75 -2.37 8.90
C VAL A 47 -10.26 -2.41 9.02
N ILE A 48 -10.81 -2.37 10.26
CA ILE A 48 -12.27 -2.38 10.45
C ILE A 48 -12.90 -1.16 9.83
N THR A 49 -12.32 0.03 10.00
CA THR A 49 -12.84 1.27 9.40
C THR A 49 -12.83 1.21 7.87
N LEU A 50 -11.73 0.74 7.27
CA LEU A 50 -11.64 0.57 5.82
C LEU A 50 -12.66 -0.45 5.29
N LEU A 51 -12.86 -1.55 6.01
CA LEU A 51 -13.88 -2.55 5.66
C LEU A 51 -15.31 -2.01 5.76
N CYS A 52 -15.63 -1.22 6.79
CA CYS A 52 -16.94 -0.59 6.92
C CYS A 52 -17.22 0.28 5.69
N PHE A 53 -16.28 1.11 5.26
CA PHE A 53 -16.43 1.91 4.04
C PHE A 53 -16.51 1.05 2.77
N LYS A 54 -15.75 -0.05 2.70
CA LYS A 54 -15.84 -0.99 1.57
C LYS A 54 -17.22 -1.64 1.47
N LEU A 55 -17.84 -1.97 2.59
CA LEU A 55 -19.21 -2.53 2.63
C LEU A 55 -20.27 -1.48 2.30
N LEU A 56 -20.11 -0.24 2.77
CA LEU A 56 -21.05 0.86 2.49
C LEU A 56 -20.98 1.30 1.02
N TYR A 57 -19.79 1.37 0.44
CA TYR A 57 -19.56 1.89 -0.91
C TYR A 57 -18.76 0.90 -1.77
N PRO A 58 -19.28 -0.30 -2.04
CA PRO A 58 -18.50 -1.40 -2.65
C PRO A 58 -17.95 -1.09 -4.05
N LYS A 59 -18.58 -0.14 -4.77
CA LYS A 59 -18.14 0.31 -6.11
C LYS A 59 -17.35 1.61 -6.10
N HIS A 60 -17.15 2.24 -4.94
CA HIS A 60 -16.51 3.54 -4.81
C HIS A 60 -15.40 3.54 -3.75
N PHE A 61 -15.20 2.42 -3.07
CA PHE A 61 -14.13 2.22 -2.10
C PHE A 61 -13.34 0.97 -2.44
N TYR A 62 -12.04 1.12 -2.67
CA TYR A 62 -11.18 0.05 -3.18
C TYR A 62 -10.03 -0.20 -2.21
N LEU A 63 -9.68 -1.48 -2.05
CA LEU A 63 -8.58 -1.93 -1.21
C LEU A 63 -7.66 -2.82 -2.02
N ALA A 64 -6.36 -2.58 -1.95
CA ALA A 64 -5.34 -3.46 -2.47
C ALA A 64 -4.55 -4.10 -1.31
N ARG A 65 -3.85 -5.17 -1.59
CA ARG A 65 -2.98 -5.86 -0.67
C ARG A 65 -1.58 -5.26 -0.72
N GLY A 66 -0.98 -4.97 0.44
CA GLY A 66 0.43 -4.69 0.60
C GLY A 66 1.20 -5.92 1.07
N ASN A 67 2.50 -5.78 1.25
CA ASN A 67 3.34 -6.86 1.77
C ASN A 67 3.11 -7.11 3.27
N HIS A 68 2.61 -6.12 4.01
CA HIS A 68 2.25 -6.29 5.41
C HIS A 68 0.91 -7.02 5.62
N GLU A 69 0.08 -7.17 4.62
CA GLU A 69 -1.10 -8.04 4.68
C GLU A 69 -0.68 -9.50 4.48
N SER A 70 0.21 -10.00 5.39
CA SER A 70 0.77 -11.35 5.36
C SER A 70 1.11 -11.87 6.75
N ARG A 71 0.96 -13.19 6.97
CA ARG A 71 1.20 -13.85 8.26
C ARG A 71 2.62 -13.64 8.78
N ASN A 72 3.62 -13.84 7.91
CA ASN A 72 5.02 -13.81 8.35
C ASN A 72 5.45 -12.41 8.78
N ILE A 73 4.96 -11.39 8.13
CA ILE A 73 5.25 -9.98 8.44
C ILE A 73 4.51 -9.54 9.71
N ASN A 74 3.24 -9.92 9.86
CA ASN A 74 2.44 -9.58 11.03
C ASN A 74 3.00 -10.12 12.35
N LYS A 75 3.64 -11.30 12.34
CA LYS A 75 4.33 -11.86 13.51
C LYS A 75 5.47 -10.99 14.02
N VAL A 76 6.17 -10.33 13.11
CA VAL A 76 7.35 -9.52 13.42
C VAL A 76 6.95 -8.09 13.78
N TYR A 77 6.02 -7.51 13.02
CA TYR A 77 5.73 -6.08 13.11
C TYR A 77 4.45 -5.71 13.86
N GLY A 78 3.76 -6.68 14.46
CA GLY A 78 2.88 -6.47 15.60
C GLY A 78 1.41 -6.73 15.38
N PHE A 79 0.90 -6.83 14.15
CA PHE A 79 -0.55 -6.98 13.92
C PHE A 79 -1.11 -8.28 14.50
N GLU A 80 -0.40 -9.41 14.39
CA GLU A 80 -0.82 -10.67 15.02
C GLU A 80 -1.02 -10.49 16.52
N GLN A 81 -0.01 -9.91 17.21
CA GLN A 81 -0.07 -9.68 18.66
C GLN A 81 -1.16 -8.66 19.03
N GLU A 82 -1.32 -7.59 18.26
CA GLU A 82 -2.39 -6.61 18.46
C GLU A 82 -3.78 -7.28 18.44
N VAL A 83 -4.05 -8.12 17.43
CA VAL A 83 -5.33 -8.82 17.31
C VAL A 83 -5.55 -9.80 18.45
N ILE A 84 -4.52 -10.57 18.84
CA ILE A 84 -4.63 -11.55 19.92
C ILE A 84 -4.92 -10.84 21.25
N VAL A 85 -4.31 -9.70 21.53
CA VAL A 85 -4.53 -8.91 22.76
C VAL A 85 -5.91 -8.27 22.77
N LYS A 86 -6.36 -7.70 21.63
CA LYS A 86 -7.66 -7.03 21.54
C LYS A 86 -8.83 -8.01 21.41
N TYR A 87 -8.60 -9.20 20.87
CA TYR A 87 -9.61 -10.23 20.59
C TYR A 87 -9.04 -11.63 20.89
N ASP A 88 -8.76 -12.42 19.83
CA ASP A 88 -8.18 -13.76 19.92
C ASP A 88 -7.54 -14.21 18.60
N ALA A 89 -6.95 -15.41 18.61
CA ALA A 89 -6.31 -15.99 17.43
C ALA A 89 -7.31 -16.33 16.30
N SER A 90 -8.58 -16.60 16.61
CA SER A 90 -9.59 -16.92 15.57
C SER A 90 -9.94 -15.69 14.75
N VAL A 91 -9.97 -14.52 15.36
CA VAL A 91 -10.15 -13.23 14.69
C VAL A 91 -8.94 -12.91 13.82
N TYR A 92 -7.73 -13.22 14.27
CA TYR A 92 -6.53 -13.07 13.43
C TYR A 92 -6.60 -13.95 12.17
N GLU A 93 -7.01 -15.20 12.28
CA GLU A 93 -7.21 -16.07 11.11
C GLU A 93 -8.29 -15.52 10.16
N ALA A 94 -9.30 -14.83 10.66
CA ALA A 94 -10.29 -14.17 9.82
C ALA A 94 -9.69 -13.00 9.04
N PHE A 95 -8.82 -12.17 9.67
CA PHE A 95 -8.09 -11.12 8.98
C PHE A 95 -7.16 -11.67 7.88
N LEU A 96 -6.47 -12.78 8.12
CA LEU A 96 -5.62 -13.39 7.10
C LEU A 96 -6.42 -13.85 5.87
N ARG A 97 -7.58 -14.48 6.07
CA ARG A 97 -8.47 -14.83 4.94
C ARG A 97 -8.93 -13.60 4.17
N LEU A 98 -9.23 -12.52 4.87
CA LEU A 98 -9.52 -11.23 4.25
C LEU A 98 -8.35 -10.73 3.41
N PHE A 99 -7.13 -10.71 3.95
CA PHE A 99 -5.92 -10.26 3.27
C PHE A 99 -5.66 -11.03 1.99
N TYR A 100 -5.85 -12.34 2.01
CA TYR A 100 -5.71 -13.18 0.81
C TYR A 100 -6.75 -12.85 -0.27
N SER A 101 -7.89 -12.27 0.09
CA SER A 101 -8.94 -11.89 -0.85
C SER A 101 -8.70 -10.53 -1.52
N LEU A 102 -7.83 -9.67 -0.96
CA LEU A 102 -7.55 -8.35 -1.47
C LEU A 102 -6.97 -8.38 -2.89
N SER A 103 -7.31 -7.38 -3.69
CA SER A 103 -6.73 -7.20 -5.03
C SER A 103 -5.24 -6.85 -4.94
N LEU A 104 -4.42 -7.32 -5.88
CA LEU A 104 -2.98 -7.00 -5.92
C LEU A 104 -2.68 -5.70 -6.67
N ALA A 105 -3.58 -5.25 -7.53
CA ALA A 105 -3.40 -4.06 -8.36
C ALA A 105 -4.75 -3.47 -8.76
N HIS A 106 -4.74 -2.19 -9.10
CA HIS A 106 -5.88 -1.49 -9.72
C HIS A 106 -5.40 -0.73 -10.95
N CYS A 107 -6.19 -0.78 -12.02
CA CYS A 107 -5.91 0.01 -13.23
C CYS A 107 -6.99 1.08 -13.37
N ILE A 108 -6.60 2.35 -13.31
CA ILE A 108 -7.50 3.50 -13.37
C ILE A 108 -7.48 4.06 -14.78
N ASN A 109 -8.67 4.27 -15.37
CA ASN A 109 -8.88 4.84 -16.71
C ASN A 109 -8.13 4.09 -17.81
N LYS A 110 -7.68 2.85 -17.60
CA LYS A 110 -6.81 2.07 -18.50
C LYS A 110 -5.45 2.70 -18.76
N GLU A 111 -5.03 3.67 -17.97
CA GLU A 111 -3.81 4.45 -18.16
C GLU A 111 -2.88 4.47 -16.95
N ILE A 112 -3.42 4.35 -15.74
CA ILE A 112 -2.64 4.43 -14.49
C ILE A 112 -2.75 3.11 -13.76
N LEU A 113 -1.61 2.46 -13.53
CA LEU A 113 -1.53 1.27 -12.71
C LEU A 113 -1.21 1.67 -11.26
N VAL A 114 -2.01 1.20 -10.31
CA VAL A 114 -1.76 1.35 -8.87
C VAL A 114 -1.39 -0.01 -8.32
N ILE A 115 -0.19 -0.11 -7.75
CA ILE A 115 0.40 -1.32 -7.17
C ILE A 115 1.09 -0.98 -5.86
N HIS A 116 1.29 -1.96 -4.98
CA HIS A 116 1.93 -1.68 -3.70
C HIS A 116 3.45 -1.52 -3.82
N GLY A 117 4.17 -2.55 -4.25
CA GLY A 117 5.62 -2.57 -4.44
C GLY A 117 6.04 -2.06 -5.80
N GLY A 118 6.27 -2.96 -6.76
CA GLY A 118 6.81 -2.52 -8.04
C GLY A 118 6.75 -3.55 -9.17
N LEU A 119 7.71 -3.45 -10.06
CA LEU A 119 7.78 -4.22 -11.29
C LEU A 119 8.64 -5.48 -11.14
N PHE A 120 8.87 -6.17 -12.23
CA PHE A 120 9.21 -7.58 -12.32
C PHE A 120 10.65 -7.82 -12.77
N SER A 121 11.19 -8.97 -12.36
CA SER A 121 12.53 -9.43 -12.73
C SER A 121 12.69 -9.81 -14.21
N ARG A 122 11.59 -9.96 -14.94
CA ARG A 122 11.58 -10.28 -16.37
C ARG A 122 10.80 -9.25 -17.19
N ASP A 123 11.07 -9.20 -18.50
CA ASP A 123 10.35 -8.38 -19.46
C ASP A 123 9.03 -9.01 -19.88
N GLY A 124 8.18 -8.20 -20.52
CA GLY A 124 6.97 -8.64 -21.19
C GLY A 124 5.83 -9.05 -20.27
N VAL A 125 5.89 -8.77 -18.96
CA VAL A 125 4.76 -9.04 -18.05
C VAL A 125 3.57 -8.18 -18.42
N THR A 126 2.41 -8.83 -18.59
CA THR A 126 1.18 -8.20 -19.00
C THR A 126 0.20 -8.00 -17.84
N LEU A 127 -0.75 -7.07 -18.00
CA LEU A 127 -1.86 -6.91 -17.05
C LEU A 127 -2.70 -8.19 -16.92
N ASP A 128 -2.78 -9.00 -17.98
CA ASP A 128 -3.51 -10.26 -17.91
C ASP A 128 -2.78 -11.31 -17.07
N GLU A 129 -1.45 -11.36 -17.11
CA GLU A 129 -0.68 -12.21 -16.19
C GLU A 129 -0.89 -11.76 -14.74
N ILE A 130 -0.90 -10.45 -14.46
CA ILE A 130 -1.20 -9.92 -13.12
C ILE A 130 -2.61 -10.30 -12.67
N ARG A 131 -3.62 -10.22 -13.53
CA ARG A 131 -5.00 -10.63 -13.23
C ARG A 131 -5.13 -12.11 -12.91
N ASN A 132 -4.32 -12.95 -13.53
CA ASN A 132 -4.34 -14.41 -13.38
C ASN A 132 -3.51 -14.92 -12.20
N ILE A 133 -2.85 -14.04 -11.43
CA ILE A 133 -2.12 -14.44 -10.22
C ILE A 133 -3.09 -15.10 -9.23
N GLN A 134 -2.76 -16.32 -8.79
CA GLN A 134 -3.47 -17.00 -7.72
C GLN A 134 -3.11 -16.36 -6.37
N ARG A 135 -3.90 -15.37 -5.96
CA ARG A 135 -3.61 -14.52 -4.80
C ARG A 135 -4.18 -15.01 -3.47
N PHE A 136 -5.13 -15.97 -3.50
CA PHE A 136 -5.78 -16.48 -2.29
C PHE A 136 -4.85 -17.40 -1.47
N LYS A 137 -3.70 -16.86 -1.11
CA LYS A 137 -2.64 -17.58 -0.38
C LYS A 137 -1.70 -16.58 0.30
N GLU A 138 -0.78 -17.10 1.07
CA GLU A 138 0.34 -16.34 1.62
C GLU A 138 1.24 -15.79 0.49
N VAL A 139 1.90 -14.66 0.75
CA VAL A 139 2.84 -14.04 -0.19
C VAL A 139 4.03 -15.00 -0.37
N PRO A 140 4.30 -15.46 -1.60
CA PRO A 140 5.44 -16.34 -1.85
C PRO A 140 6.76 -15.57 -1.77
N GLU A 141 7.87 -16.29 -1.60
CA GLU A 141 9.22 -15.69 -1.55
C GLU A 141 9.73 -15.20 -2.91
N THR A 142 9.14 -15.67 -4.00
CA THR A 142 9.55 -15.32 -5.37
C THR A 142 8.35 -15.25 -6.32
N GLY A 143 8.59 -14.71 -7.53
CA GLY A 143 7.60 -14.65 -8.60
C GLY A 143 6.76 -13.37 -8.60
N LEU A 144 5.83 -13.26 -9.56
CA LEU A 144 5.11 -12.03 -9.86
C LEU A 144 4.39 -11.42 -8.65
N MET A 145 3.76 -12.25 -7.80
CA MET A 145 3.07 -11.76 -6.62
C MET A 145 4.04 -11.16 -5.59
N CYS A 146 5.17 -11.81 -5.38
CA CYS A 146 6.24 -11.30 -4.50
C CYS A 146 6.77 -9.97 -5.02
N GLU A 147 7.17 -9.92 -6.28
CA GLU A 147 7.74 -8.73 -6.90
C GLU A 147 6.77 -7.55 -6.92
N LEU A 148 5.49 -7.81 -7.20
CA LEU A 148 4.43 -6.80 -7.19
C LEU A 148 4.24 -6.14 -5.82
N LEU A 149 4.55 -6.84 -4.73
CA LEU A 149 4.39 -6.37 -3.36
C LEU A 149 5.69 -5.84 -2.73
N TRP A 150 6.87 -6.18 -3.29
CA TRP A 150 8.16 -5.91 -2.64
C TRP A 150 9.19 -5.15 -3.46
N SER A 151 9.07 -5.09 -4.81
CA SER A 151 10.06 -4.41 -5.65
C SER A 151 10.02 -2.90 -5.48
N ASP A 152 11.19 -2.25 -5.59
CA ASP A 152 11.34 -0.80 -5.46
C ASP A 152 11.93 -0.18 -6.75
N PRO A 153 11.53 1.06 -7.10
CA PRO A 153 12.13 1.78 -8.22
C PRO A 153 13.56 2.23 -7.90
N SER A 154 14.36 2.44 -8.94
CA SER A 154 15.73 2.93 -8.86
C SER A 154 15.99 3.94 -9.97
N TYR A 155 16.81 4.96 -9.68
CA TYR A 155 17.33 5.88 -10.70
C TYR A 155 18.32 5.21 -11.67
N ILE A 156 18.86 4.04 -11.28
CA ILE A 156 19.85 3.32 -12.07
C ILE A 156 19.14 2.38 -13.05
N PRO A 157 19.41 2.46 -14.36
CA PRO A 157 18.82 1.56 -15.35
C PRO A 157 19.07 0.08 -15.04
N GLY A 158 18.19 -0.78 -15.53
CA GLY A 158 18.25 -2.24 -15.36
C GLY A 158 17.58 -2.72 -14.08
N ARG A 159 17.90 -3.95 -13.70
CA ARG A 159 17.40 -4.65 -12.52
C ARG A 159 18.53 -5.08 -11.62
N ARG A 160 18.30 -5.00 -10.30
CA ARG A 160 19.26 -5.45 -9.28
C ARG A 160 18.53 -6.16 -8.15
N PRO A 161 19.18 -7.05 -7.40
CA PRO A 161 18.62 -7.56 -6.15
C PRO A 161 18.25 -6.41 -5.21
N SER A 162 17.11 -6.51 -4.57
CA SER A 162 16.67 -5.53 -3.57
C SER A 162 17.50 -5.68 -2.28
N ASN A 163 17.80 -4.55 -1.63
CA ASN A 163 18.40 -4.53 -0.29
C ASN A 163 17.45 -5.09 0.80
N ARG A 164 16.18 -5.31 0.47
CA ARG A 164 15.22 -5.94 1.38
C ARG A 164 15.44 -7.46 1.51
N GLY A 165 16.35 -8.06 0.73
CA GLY A 165 16.60 -9.50 0.70
C GLY A 165 15.55 -10.29 -0.10
N VAL A 166 14.56 -9.64 -0.68
CA VAL A 166 13.49 -10.21 -1.49
C VAL A 166 13.17 -9.28 -2.65
N ALA A 167 12.69 -9.83 -3.79
CA ALA A 167 12.37 -9.09 -5.01
C ALA A 167 13.57 -8.30 -5.60
N ILE A 168 13.30 -7.23 -6.32
CA ILE A 168 14.31 -6.48 -7.08
C ILE A 168 14.15 -4.96 -6.93
N THR A 169 15.17 -4.22 -7.33
CA THR A 169 15.04 -2.83 -7.76
C THR A 169 14.99 -2.77 -9.30
N PHE A 170 14.20 -1.83 -9.83
CA PHE A 170 13.96 -1.68 -11.27
C PHE A 170 14.17 -0.23 -11.73
N GLY A 171 14.85 -0.04 -12.85
CA GLY A 171 15.21 1.25 -13.39
C GLY A 171 14.18 1.86 -14.35
N PRO A 172 14.42 3.11 -14.84
CA PRO A 172 13.51 3.82 -15.71
C PRO A 172 13.31 3.15 -17.10
N ASP A 173 14.25 2.37 -17.56
CA ASP A 173 14.15 1.56 -18.77
C ASP A 173 13.11 0.44 -18.59
N VAL A 174 13.13 -0.26 -17.46
CA VAL A 174 12.14 -1.29 -17.12
C VAL A 174 10.74 -0.71 -17.03
N VAL A 175 10.60 0.48 -16.42
CA VAL A 175 9.33 1.21 -16.33
C VAL A 175 8.78 1.53 -17.72
N ARG A 176 9.61 2.15 -18.58
CA ARG A 176 9.21 2.53 -19.94
C ARG A 176 8.73 1.32 -20.74
N ASP A 177 9.46 0.20 -20.68
CA ASP A 177 9.15 -0.99 -21.44
C ASP A 177 7.87 -1.67 -20.94
N PHE A 178 7.65 -1.72 -19.62
CA PHE A 178 6.42 -2.22 -19.00
C PHE A 178 5.21 -1.36 -19.37
N LEU A 179 5.32 -0.03 -19.26
CA LEU A 179 4.24 0.90 -19.63
C LEU A 179 3.86 0.75 -21.11
N LYS A 180 4.86 0.66 -21.98
CA LYS A 180 4.65 0.44 -23.42
C LYS A 180 3.96 -0.88 -23.71
N THR A 181 4.42 -1.98 -23.12
CA THR A 181 3.84 -3.32 -23.28
C THR A 181 2.36 -3.35 -22.90
N ASN A 182 1.96 -2.59 -21.87
CA ASN A 182 0.61 -2.60 -21.31
C ASN A 182 -0.26 -1.40 -21.73
N ASN A 183 0.23 -0.54 -22.62
CA ASN A 183 -0.45 0.69 -23.03
C ASN A 183 -0.86 1.57 -21.84
N LEU A 184 0.04 1.71 -20.86
CA LEU A 184 -0.13 2.52 -19.66
C LEU A 184 0.71 3.79 -19.77
N LYS A 185 0.37 4.81 -18.96
CA LYS A 185 1.07 6.09 -18.89
C LYS A 185 1.86 6.29 -17.61
N LYS A 186 1.35 5.77 -16.48
CA LYS A 186 1.96 5.98 -15.16
C LYS A 186 1.74 4.80 -14.23
N ILE A 187 2.64 4.72 -13.25
CA ILE A 187 2.52 3.83 -12.09
C ILE A 187 2.45 4.69 -10.83
N ILE A 188 1.45 4.44 -9.98
CA ILE A 188 1.39 4.96 -8.62
C ILE A 188 1.65 3.78 -7.69
N ARG A 189 2.59 3.95 -6.76
CA ARG A 189 3.00 2.89 -5.84
C ARG A 189 3.23 3.42 -4.43
N SER A 190 3.48 2.53 -3.51
CA SER A 190 3.62 2.72 -2.06
C SER A 190 4.98 2.25 -1.53
N HIS A 191 5.01 1.62 -0.35
CA HIS A 191 6.05 0.73 0.17
C HIS A 191 7.36 1.41 0.61
N GLU A 192 7.59 2.66 0.26
CA GLU A 192 8.76 3.43 0.71
C GLU A 192 8.32 4.70 1.40
N CYS A 193 8.80 4.90 2.64
CA CYS A 193 8.65 6.16 3.33
C CYS A 193 9.42 7.26 2.59
N LYS A 194 8.73 8.33 2.22
CA LYS A 194 9.31 9.52 1.59
C LYS A 194 9.15 10.71 2.54
N TYR A 195 10.21 11.51 2.70
CA TYR A 195 10.21 12.63 3.65
C TYR A 195 9.06 13.62 3.40
N GLU A 196 8.80 13.96 2.14
CA GLU A 196 7.68 14.80 1.73
C GLU A 196 6.34 14.05 1.57
N GLY A 197 6.28 12.75 1.89
CA GLY A 197 5.11 11.89 1.69
C GLY A 197 4.91 11.42 0.25
N TYR A 198 5.68 11.91 -0.70
CA TYR A 198 5.68 11.44 -2.09
C TYR A 198 6.99 11.76 -2.81
N GLU A 199 7.23 11.04 -3.90
CA GLU A 199 8.35 11.28 -4.82
C GLU A 199 7.93 10.90 -6.24
N GLU A 200 8.30 11.75 -7.21
CA GLU A 200 8.10 11.47 -8.63
C GLU A 200 9.43 11.07 -9.28
N MET A 201 9.49 9.86 -9.84
CA MET A 201 10.62 9.34 -10.59
C MET A 201 10.16 9.03 -12.03
N GLY A 202 10.13 10.04 -12.89
CA GLY A 202 9.61 9.91 -14.26
C GLY A 202 8.14 9.51 -14.28
N ASP A 203 7.86 8.31 -14.75
CA ASP A 203 6.48 7.79 -14.82
C ASP A 203 6.08 6.92 -13.63
N VAL A 204 6.93 6.83 -12.60
CA VAL A 204 6.63 6.20 -11.31
C VAL A 204 6.43 7.27 -10.25
N ILE A 205 5.34 7.18 -9.52
CA ILE A 205 5.02 8.03 -8.38
C ILE A 205 4.97 7.15 -7.14
N THR A 206 5.90 7.37 -6.22
CA THR A 206 5.86 6.76 -4.88
C THR A 206 5.12 7.69 -3.93
N VAL A 207 4.16 7.16 -3.20
CA VAL A 207 3.37 7.90 -2.20
C VAL A 207 3.46 7.17 -0.87
N PHE A 208 3.38 7.92 0.24
CA PHE A 208 3.39 7.38 1.59
C PHE A 208 2.42 8.18 2.46
N SER A 209 1.40 7.53 3.04
CA SER A 209 0.31 8.22 3.74
C SER A 209 0.39 8.13 5.27
N ALA A 210 1.47 7.56 5.85
CA ALA A 210 1.71 7.51 7.29
C ALA A 210 2.71 8.62 7.70
N PRO A 211 2.24 9.80 8.15
CA PRO A 211 3.13 10.89 8.57
C PRO A 211 3.82 10.54 9.90
N ASN A 212 5.01 11.11 10.14
CA ASN A 212 5.84 10.81 11.30
C ASN A 212 5.92 9.31 11.57
N TYR A 213 6.23 8.53 10.53
CA TYR A 213 6.20 7.07 10.54
C TYR A 213 6.95 6.48 11.73
N CYS A 214 6.36 5.49 12.38
CA CYS A 214 6.87 4.90 13.62
C CYS A 214 7.14 5.93 14.75
N ASP A 215 6.45 7.06 14.76
CA ASP A 215 6.56 8.17 15.71
C ASP A 215 7.94 8.86 15.78
N ASN A 216 8.83 8.59 14.83
CA ASN A 216 10.20 9.08 14.88
C ASN A 216 10.78 9.55 13.52
N MET A 217 10.16 9.23 12.39
CA MET A 217 10.74 9.54 11.07
C MET A 217 10.59 11.00 10.64
N GLY A 218 9.68 11.76 11.24
CA GLY A 218 9.47 13.19 10.96
C GLY A 218 8.99 13.50 9.53
N ASN A 219 8.61 12.47 8.75
CA ASN A 219 8.12 12.65 7.38
C ASN A 219 6.68 13.18 7.36
N LYS A 220 6.31 13.83 6.26
CA LYS A 220 4.91 14.13 5.95
C LYS A 220 4.21 12.88 5.42
N GLY A 221 2.89 12.83 5.58
CA GLY A 221 2.04 11.96 4.80
C GLY A 221 1.56 12.66 3.53
N ALA A 222 1.24 11.90 2.49
CA ALA A 222 0.60 12.44 1.30
C ALA A 222 -0.45 11.48 0.75
N ILE A 223 -1.45 12.04 0.06
CA ILE A 223 -2.39 11.31 -0.78
C ILE A 223 -2.37 11.86 -2.20
N VAL A 224 -2.74 11.04 -3.17
CA VAL A 224 -2.96 11.49 -4.55
C VAL A 224 -4.43 11.84 -4.74
N LYS A 225 -4.68 13.01 -5.32
CA LYS A 225 -5.98 13.41 -5.84
C LYS A 225 -5.97 13.33 -7.36
N LEU A 226 -6.81 12.46 -7.90
CA LEU A 226 -6.95 12.27 -9.34
C LEU A 226 -8.26 12.87 -9.83
N THR A 227 -8.18 13.85 -10.75
CA THR A 227 -9.32 14.48 -11.42
C THR A 227 -9.17 14.30 -12.94
N GLY A 228 -9.97 13.38 -13.50
CA GLY A 228 -9.68 12.86 -14.85
C GLY A 228 -8.30 12.21 -14.85
N ASN A 229 -7.36 12.72 -15.65
CA ASN A 229 -5.97 12.26 -15.69
C ASN A 229 -4.99 13.24 -15.02
N LYS A 230 -5.50 14.29 -14.35
CA LYS A 230 -4.66 15.23 -13.59
C LYS A 230 -4.38 14.67 -12.20
N ILE A 231 -3.09 14.58 -11.90
CA ILE A 231 -2.57 14.13 -10.61
C ILE A 231 -2.19 15.36 -9.77
N ALA A 232 -2.66 15.41 -8.53
CA ALA A 232 -2.25 16.40 -7.55
C ALA A 232 -1.96 15.68 -6.24
N PHE A 233 -1.05 16.24 -5.43
CA PHE A 233 -0.70 15.71 -4.12
C PHE A 233 -1.28 16.60 -3.04
N LYS A 234 -1.80 15.97 -1.98
CA LYS A 234 -2.15 16.67 -0.75
C LYS A 234 -1.31 16.10 0.38
N GLN A 235 -0.43 16.94 0.92
CA GLN A 235 0.43 16.59 2.06
C GLN A 235 -0.29 16.93 3.38
N PHE A 236 0.07 16.20 4.43
CA PHE A 236 -0.39 16.46 5.79
C PHE A 236 0.65 15.99 6.82
N THR A 237 0.54 16.53 8.02
CA THR A 237 1.36 16.15 9.19
C THR A 237 0.59 15.20 10.08
N SER A 238 1.28 14.52 11.00
CA SER A 238 0.66 13.56 11.93
C SER A 238 -0.41 14.23 12.80
N ALA A 239 -1.47 13.46 13.09
CA ALA A 239 -2.45 13.77 14.10
C ALA A 239 -1.89 13.39 15.49
N TRP A 240 -2.40 14.04 16.53
CA TRP A 240 -2.18 13.56 17.90
C TRP A 240 -2.89 12.22 18.10
N HIS A 241 -2.23 11.30 18.81
CA HIS A 241 -2.81 10.01 19.22
C HIS A 241 -2.42 9.68 20.66
N PRO A 242 -3.19 8.84 21.38
CA PRO A 242 -2.80 8.36 22.69
C PRO A 242 -1.47 7.59 22.62
N PRO A 243 -0.58 7.75 23.61
CA PRO A 243 0.64 6.95 23.67
C PRO A 243 0.28 5.48 23.99
N VAL A 244 0.59 4.60 23.06
CA VAL A 244 0.41 3.15 23.21
C VAL A 244 1.69 2.48 22.76
N GLU A 245 2.21 1.55 23.57
CA GLU A 245 3.39 0.76 23.18
C GLU A 245 3.12 -0.05 21.91
N SER A 246 4.15 -0.13 21.05
CA SER A 246 4.08 -0.93 19.84
C SER A 246 3.98 -2.41 20.17
N PHE A 247 3.16 -3.14 19.44
CA PHE A 247 3.08 -4.60 19.50
C PHE A 247 4.19 -5.29 18.69
N ALA A 248 5.02 -4.53 17.97
CA ALA A 248 6.10 -5.08 17.16
C ALA A 248 7.18 -5.73 18.03
N LEU A 249 7.67 -6.89 17.60
CA LEU A 249 8.83 -7.56 18.21
C LEU A 249 10.14 -6.84 17.89
N LEU A 250 10.21 -6.19 16.74
CA LEU A 250 11.35 -5.37 16.31
C LEU A 250 10.92 -3.90 16.36
N ASN A 251 11.41 -3.21 17.39
CA ASN A 251 11.43 -1.76 17.38
C ASN A 251 12.53 -1.30 16.42
N ASN A 252 12.23 -0.34 15.56
CA ASN A 252 13.22 0.21 14.62
C ASN A 252 14.39 0.84 15.33
#